data_849f90aa861dea267a25d61cd106322b
#
_entry.id   849f90aa861dea267a25d61cd106322b
#
_cell.length_a   1.000
_cell.length_b   1.000
_cell.length_c   1.000
_cell.angle_alpha   90.00
_cell.angle_beta   90.00
_cell.angle_gamma   90.00
#
_symmetry.space_group_name_H-M   'P 1'
#
loop_
_entity.id
_entity.type
_entity.pdbx_description
1 polymer ?
#
loop_
_entity_poly.entity_id
_entity_poly.type
_entity_poly.pdbx_seq_one_letter_code
_entity_poly.pdbx_strand_id
1 'polypeptide(L)' 'HIECKRVEKLNIDAALQQAIHDASEQEIPAVFHRKNRTDWKVTIRLEDFMKLYEDSCKRK' A
#
# COMPACT_ATOMS: atom_id res chain seq x y z
N HIS A 1 -2.74 -7.69 0.39
CA HIS A 1 -2.27 -7.81 -1.00
C HIS A 1 -1.25 -6.71 -1.33
N ILE A 2 -0.09 -7.11 -1.75
CA ILE A 2 1.02 -6.20 -1.99
C ILE A 2 1.39 -6.17 -3.46
N GLU A 3 1.46 -4.97 -4.04
CA GLU A 3 1.98 -4.73 -5.37
C GLU A 3 3.31 -4.00 -5.24
N CYS A 4 4.33 -4.46 -5.96
CA CYS A 4 5.65 -3.84 -5.95
C CYS A 4 5.93 -3.21 -7.31
N LYS A 5 6.20 -1.92 -7.33
CA LYS A 5 6.46 -1.17 -8.57
C LYS A 5 7.77 -0.40 -8.45
N ARG A 6 8.56 -0.48 -9.49
CA ARG A 6 9.86 0.18 -9.56
C ARG A 6 9.99 0.89 -10.90
N VAL A 7 9.26 2.00 -11.04
CA VAL A 7 9.21 2.76 -12.30
C VAL A 7 9.37 4.25 -12.02
N GLU A 8 9.88 4.98 -13.01
CA GLU A 8 10.09 6.42 -12.89
C GLU A 8 8.78 7.21 -12.84
N LYS A 9 7.80 6.76 -13.61
CA LYS A 9 6.48 7.39 -13.64
C LYS A 9 5.43 6.34 -13.30
N LEU A 10 4.95 6.38 -12.08
CA LEU A 10 3.93 5.46 -11.61
C LEU A 10 2.64 6.23 -11.37
N ASN A 11 1.55 5.76 -11.97
CA ASN A 11 0.23 6.22 -11.57
C ASN A 11 -0.16 5.47 -10.30
N ILE A 12 0.10 6.10 -9.16
CA ILE A 12 -0.12 5.49 -7.85
C ILE A 12 -1.58 5.16 -7.62
N ASP A 13 -2.49 6.05 -8.05
CA ASP A 13 -3.91 5.81 -7.88
C ASP A 13 -4.37 4.58 -8.66
N ALA A 14 -3.92 4.44 -9.91
CA ALA A 14 -4.28 3.27 -10.71
C ALA A 14 -3.69 2.00 -10.12
N ALA A 15 -2.45 2.05 -9.63
CA ALA A 15 -1.82 0.89 -9.01
C ALA A 15 -2.55 0.49 -7.73
N LEU A 16 -2.96 1.46 -6.92
CA LEU A 16 -3.71 1.18 -5.70
C LEU A 16 -5.08 0.59 -6.02
N GLN A 17 -5.79 1.12 -7.02
CA GLN A 17 -7.07 0.57 -7.45
C GLN A 17 -6.93 -0.87 -7.92
N GLN A 18 -5.85 -1.19 -8.63
CA GLN A 18 -5.58 -2.56 -9.05
C GLN A 18 -5.36 -3.47 -7.83
N ALA A 19 -4.58 -3.00 -6.86
CA ALA A 19 -4.34 -3.76 -5.64
C ALA A 19 -5.64 -4.00 -4.86
N ILE A 20 -6.50 -2.98 -4.79
CA ILE A 20 -7.82 -3.08 -4.15
C ILE A 20 -8.67 -4.13 -4.86
N HIS A 21 -8.67 -4.09 -6.20
CA HIS A 21 -9.46 -5.04 -7.00
C HIS A 21 -9.00 -6.49 -6.78
N ASP A 22 -7.69 -6.70 -6.64
CA ASP A 22 -7.12 -8.04 -6.53
C ASP A 22 -7.11 -8.57 -5.09
N ALA A 23 -7.26 -7.71 -4.10
CA ALA A 23 -7.24 -8.11 -2.70
C ALA A 23 -8.57 -8.73 -2.28
N SER A 24 -8.50 -9.72 -1.39
CA SER A 24 -9.71 -10.25 -0.74
C SER A 24 -10.17 -9.28 0.36
N GLU A 25 -11.36 -9.52 0.91
CA GLU A 25 -11.91 -8.69 1.99
C GLU A 25 -11.02 -8.66 3.23
N GLN A 26 -10.25 -9.71 3.44
CA GLN A 26 -9.40 -9.84 4.62
C GLN A 26 -7.99 -9.29 4.40
N GLU A 27 -7.64 -8.97 3.17
CA GLU A 27 -6.33 -8.46 2.83
C GLU A 27 -6.33 -6.93 2.75
N ILE A 28 -5.22 -6.33 3.18
CA ILE A 28 -5.04 -4.89 3.03
C ILE A 28 -4.30 -4.65 1.72
N PRO A 29 -4.92 -3.98 0.74
CA PRO A 29 -4.22 -3.67 -0.50
C PRO A 29 -3.17 -2.58 -0.26
N ALA A 30 -1.98 -2.80 -0.76
CA ALA A 30 -0.87 -1.88 -0.59
C ALA A 30 0.01 -1.87 -1.84
N VAL A 31 0.57 -0.71 -2.16
CA VAL A 31 1.50 -0.55 -3.27
C VAL A 31 2.84 -0.12 -2.71
N PHE A 32 3.84 -0.98 -2.87
CA PHE A 32 5.22 -0.66 -2.53
C PHE A 32 5.90 -0.14 -3.79
N HIS A 33 6.41 1.07 -3.77
CA HIS A 33 6.95 1.69 -4.97
C HIS A 33 8.13 2.58 -4.66
N ARG A 34 8.94 2.82 -5.68
CA ARG A 34 10.01 3.80 -5.60
C ARG A 34 10.41 4.25 -7.01
N LYS A 35 11.01 5.43 -7.08
CA LYS A 35 11.73 5.88 -8.27
C LYS A 35 13.19 5.46 -8.13
N ASN A 36 13.94 5.51 -9.22
CA ASN A 36 15.37 5.21 -9.17
C ASN A 36 16.06 6.08 -8.13
N ARG A 37 16.92 5.46 -7.33
CA ARG A 37 17.76 6.14 -6.34
C ARG A 37 16.97 6.85 -5.22
N THR A 38 15.73 6.46 -5.01
CA THR A 38 14.95 6.97 -3.89
C THR A 38 14.57 5.81 -2.96
N ASP A 39 14.15 6.16 -1.77
CA ASP A 39 13.71 5.17 -0.79
C ASP A 39 12.39 4.53 -1.23
N TRP A 40 12.17 3.31 -0.80
CA TRP A 40 10.87 2.66 -0.95
C TRP A 40 9.81 3.40 -0.18
N LYS A 41 8.62 3.47 -0.77
CA LYS A 41 7.45 4.05 -0.16
C LYS A 41 6.32 3.05 -0.24
N VAL A 42 5.35 3.20 0.65
CA VAL A 42 4.15 2.38 0.61
C VAL A 42 2.93 3.29 0.54
N THR A 43 1.99 2.94 -0.34
CA THR A 43 0.69 3.63 -0.42
C THR A 43 -0.39 2.63 -0.06
N ILE A 44 -1.22 3.00 0.92
CA ILE A 44 -2.39 2.22 1.33
C ILE A 44 -3.55 3.18 1.55
N ARG A 45 -4.76 2.64 1.66
CA ARG A 45 -5.91 3.48 2.00
C ARG A 45 -5.79 3.96 3.45
N LEU A 46 -6.28 5.16 3.70
CA LEU A 46 -6.22 5.72 5.06
C LEU A 46 -6.92 4.81 6.07
N GLU A 47 -8.09 4.27 5.71
CA GLU A 47 -8.82 3.37 6.60
C GLU A 47 -8.01 2.15 7.00
N ASP A 48 -7.23 1.60 6.06
CA ASP A 48 -6.38 0.43 6.34
C ASP A 48 -5.19 0.81 7.22
N PHE A 49 -4.61 1.98 6.98
CA PHE A 49 -3.55 2.49 7.83
C PHE A 49 -4.03 2.67 9.27
N MET A 50 -5.22 3.20 9.44
CA MET A 50 -5.78 3.41 10.78
C MET A 50 -6.00 2.09 11.51
N LYS A 51 -6.43 1.05 10.80
CA LYS A 51 -6.56 -0.29 11.40
C LYS A 51 -5.22 -0.81 11.89
N LEU A 52 -4.18 -0.69 11.07
CA LEU A 52 -2.83 -1.12 11.46
C LEU A 52 -2.31 -0.32 12.64
N TYR A 53 -2.55 0.97 12.64
CA TYR A 53 -2.12 1.85 13.72
C TYR A 53 -2.83 1.49 15.04
N GLU A 54 -4.12 1.27 15.01
CA GLU A 54 -4.88 0.88 16.19
C GLU A 54 -4.41 -0.45 16.75
N ASP A 55 -4.17 -1.45 15.89
CA ASP A 55 -3.66 -2.74 16.32
C ASP A 55 -2.29 -2.60 16.99
N SER A 56 -1.43 -1.76 16.43
CA SER A 56 -0.12 -1.49 17.02
C SER A 56 -0.24 -0.87 18.41
N CYS A 57 -1.18 0.06 18.58
CA CYS A 57 -1.41 0.70 19.88
C CYS A 57 -1.96 -0.27 20.91
N LYS A 58 -2.81 -1.21 20.49
CA LYS A 58 -3.42 -2.17 21.39
C LYS A 58 -2.47 -3.24 21.91
N ARG A 59 -1.33 -3.40 21.24
CA ARG A 59 -0.34 -4.43 21.62
C ARG A 59 0.62 -4.00 22.72
N LYS A 60 0.46 -2.81 23.21
CA LYS A 60 1.33 -2.32 24.30
C LYS A 60 0.90 -2.85 25.65
#